data_952c238a8187c3bbb88697dcc4838b1f
#
_entry.id   952c238a8187c3bbb88697dcc4838b1f
#
_cell.length_a   1.000
_cell.length_b   1.000
_cell.length_c   1.000
_cell.angle_alpha   90.00
_cell.angle_beta   90.00
_cell.angle_gamma   90.00
#
_symmetry.space_group_name_H-M   'P 1'
#
loop_
_entity.id
_entity.type
_entity.pdbx_description
1 polymer ?
#
loop_
_entity_poly.entity_id
_entity_poly.type
_entity_poly.pdbx_seq_one_letter_code
_entity_poly.pdbx_strand_id
1 'polypeptide(L)'
;MASVFTRIINGEIPCYKVAEDENYFAFLDIFPLAKGHVLVVPKKEIDYLFNLDDDLLAGLMVFAKKVALAVEKSVPCVRVGVAVIGLEVPHAHIHLVPLNHIEDINFSRPKLKPEKEELEQIALAIRNNLS
;
A
#
# COMPACT_ATOMS: atom_id res chain seq x y z
N MET A 1 -0.27 -22.00 -5.05
CA MET A 1 0.99 -21.24 -4.93
C MET A 1 0.75 -19.92 -4.20
N ALA A 2 1.70 -19.54 -3.38
CA ALA A 2 1.60 -18.27 -2.65
C ALA A 2 1.71 -17.08 -3.60
N SER A 3 0.91 -16.04 -3.37
CA SER A 3 1.00 -14.79 -4.13
C SER A 3 2.34 -14.09 -3.83
N VAL A 4 2.73 -13.15 -4.69
CA VAL A 4 3.93 -12.34 -4.45
C VAL A 4 3.80 -11.58 -3.12
N PHE A 5 2.60 -11.13 -2.75
CA PHE A 5 2.40 -10.42 -1.50
C PHE A 5 2.55 -11.33 -0.28
N THR A 6 2.06 -12.58 -0.35
CA THR A 6 2.30 -13.55 0.72
C THR A 6 3.80 -13.78 0.91
N ARG A 7 4.54 -13.88 -0.17
CA ARG A 7 6.00 -14.08 -0.12
C ARG A 7 6.70 -12.85 0.48
N ILE A 8 6.20 -11.65 0.20
CA ILE A 8 6.70 -10.41 0.82
C ILE A 8 6.43 -10.44 2.33
N ILE A 9 5.20 -10.79 2.73
CA ILE A 9 4.80 -10.86 4.15
C ILE A 9 5.68 -11.85 4.90
N ASN A 10 6.02 -12.97 4.28
CA ASN A 10 6.85 -14.02 4.88
C ASN A 10 8.35 -13.72 4.84
N GLY A 11 8.76 -12.59 4.28
CA GLY A 11 10.17 -12.22 4.21
C GLY A 11 10.96 -12.89 3.10
N GLU A 12 10.30 -13.62 2.20
CA GLU A 12 10.97 -14.30 1.08
C GLU A 12 11.37 -13.31 -0.02
N ILE A 13 10.62 -12.22 -0.18
CA ILE A 13 10.90 -11.15 -1.14
C ILE A 13 11.07 -9.86 -0.34
N PRO A 14 12.16 -9.11 -0.54
CA PRO A 14 12.36 -7.85 0.18
C PRO A 14 11.33 -6.80 -0.23
N CYS A 15 11.01 -5.91 0.70
CA CYS A 15 10.07 -4.80 0.47
C CYS A 15 10.44 -3.62 1.37
N TYR A 16 9.77 -2.50 1.13
CA TYR A 16 9.92 -1.30 1.97
C TYR A 16 8.68 -1.22 2.87
N LYS A 17 8.72 -1.94 3.98
CA LYS A 17 7.60 -2.03 4.91
C LYS A 17 7.33 -0.69 5.58
N VAL A 18 6.07 -0.30 5.67
CA VAL A 18 5.66 0.92 6.36
C VAL A 18 4.84 0.64 7.61
N ALA A 19 4.10 -0.47 7.66
CA ALA A 19 3.28 -0.80 8.83
C ALA A 19 2.94 -2.28 8.82
N GLU A 20 2.69 -2.83 10.01
CA GLU A 20 2.29 -4.22 10.16
C GLU A 20 1.60 -4.42 11.50
N ASP A 21 0.56 -5.22 11.51
CA ASP A 21 0.01 -5.75 12.75
C ASP A 21 -0.27 -7.24 12.58
N GLU A 22 -1.09 -7.82 13.46
CA GLU A 22 -1.37 -9.25 13.44
C GLU A 22 -2.01 -9.72 12.14
N ASN A 23 -2.88 -8.88 11.53
CA ASN A 23 -3.72 -9.27 10.40
C ASN A 23 -3.40 -8.55 9.10
N TYR A 24 -2.67 -7.43 9.14
CA TYR A 24 -2.48 -6.55 7.98
C TYR A 24 -1.02 -6.17 7.80
N PHE A 25 -0.68 -5.81 6.57
CA PHE A 25 0.68 -5.45 6.18
C PHE A 25 0.64 -4.34 5.15
N ALA A 26 1.54 -3.37 5.26
CA ALA A 26 1.61 -2.27 4.29
C ALA A 26 3.06 -2.03 3.89
N PHE A 27 3.26 -1.79 2.60
CA PHE A 27 4.61 -1.58 2.03
C PHE A 27 4.51 -0.67 0.81
N LEU A 28 5.64 -0.06 0.45
CA LEU A 28 5.66 0.82 -0.72
C LEU A 28 5.54 0.03 -2.02
N ASP A 29 4.82 0.62 -2.98
CA ASP A 29 4.88 0.17 -4.36
C ASP A 29 6.22 0.67 -4.94
N ILE A 30 7.04 -0.23 -5.48
CA ILE A 30 8.36 0.14 -6.00
C ILE A 30 8.31 0.74 -7.40
N PHE A 31 7.18 0.60 -8.10
CA PHE A 31 6.89 1.29 -9.36
C PHE A 31 5.64 2.13 -9.17
N PRO A 32 5.72 3.19 -8.33
CA PRO A 32 4.54 3.90 -7.88
C PRO A 32 3.98 4.87 -8.91
N LEU A 33 2.71 5.19 -8.76
CA LEU A 33 2.09 6.29 -9.52
C LEU A 33 2.59 7.63 -9.00
N ALA A 34 2.87 7.70 -7.70
CA ALA A 34 3.39 8.89 -7.03
C ALA A 34 4.28 8.44 -5.88
N LYS A 35 5.23 9.27 -5.49
CA LYS A 35 6.09 8.97 -4.34
C LYS A 35 5.22 8.90 -3.08
N GLY A 36 5.33 7.79 -2.35
CA GLY A 36 4.49 7.54 -1.19
C GLY A 36 3.29 6.64 -1.48
N HIS A 37 3.18 6.11 -2.69
CA HIS A 37 2.16 5.12 -3.07
C HIS A 37 2.40 3.85 -2.26
N VAL A 38 1.42 3.45 -1.45
CA VAL A 38 1.49 2.32 -0.53
C VAL A 38 0.46 1.27 -0.91
N LEU A 39 0.83 0.00 -0.75
CA LEU A 39 -0.08 -1.13 -0.87
C LEU A 39 -0.41 -1.62 0.53
N VAL A 40 -1.70 -1.82 0.79
CA VAL A 40 -2.19 -2.34 2.08
C VAL A 40 -2.88 -3.65 1.82
N VAL A 41 -2.43 -4.71 2.49
CA VAL A 41 -2.91 -6.07 2.23
C VAL A 41 -3.30 -6.77 3.53
N PRO A 42 -4.32 -7.64 3.49
CA PRO A 42 -4.53 -8.58 4.60
C PRO A 42 -3.46 -9.66 4.52
N LYS A 43 -3.02 -10.18 5.65
CA LYS A 43 -2.04 -11.29 5.67
C LYS A 43 -2.66 -12.56 5.10
N LYS A 44 -3.97 -12.72 5.26
CA LYS A 44 -4.70 -13.86 4.69
C LYS A 44 -4.80 -13.69 3.17
N GLU A 45 -4.38 -14.69 2.43
CA GLU A 45 -4.37 -14.64 0.97
C GLU A 45 -5.75 -14.93 0.42
N ILE A 46 -6.47 -13.90 0.00
CA ILE A 46 -7.76 -13.97 -0.68
C ILE A 46 -7.65 -13.02 -1.86
N ASP A 47 -7.96 -13.53 -3.07
CA ASP A 47 -7.76 -12.77 -4.31
C ASP A 47 -8.72 -11.58 -4.42
N TYR A 48 -10.01 -11.81 -4.26
CA TYR A 48 -11.03 -10.79 -4.50
C TYR A 48 -11.40 -10.10 -3.19
N LEU A 49 -11.27 -8.77 -3.17
CA LEU A 49 -11.53 -7.97 -1.97
C LEU A 49 -12.88 -8.29 -1.34
N PHE A 50 -13.92 -8.42 -2.18
CA PHE A 50 -15.29 -8.64 -1.68
C PHE A 50 -15.55 -10.07 -1.22
N ASN A 51 -14.56 -10.94 -1.30
CA ASN A 51 -14.61 -12.28 -0.68
C ASN A 51 -14.03 -12.30 0.73
N LEU A 52 -13.48 -11.16 1.20
CA LEU A 52 -13.09 -11.05 2.60
C LEU A 52 -14.35 -11.04 3.47
N ASP A 53 -14.29 -11.66 4.66
CA ASP A 53 -15.40 -11.52 5.58
C ASP A 53 -15.50 -10.07 6.07
N ASP A 54 -16.64 -9.70 6.64
CA ASP A 54 -16.92 -8.30 7.01
C ASP A 54 -15.92 -7.77 8.03
N ASP A 55 -15.54 -8.55 9.01
CA ASP A 55 -14.60 -8.11 10.04
C ASP A 55 -13.21 -7.87 9.45
N LEU A 56 -12.74 -8.76 8.59
CA LEU A 56 -11.43 -8.62 7.97
C LEU A 56 -11.41 -7.44 7.00
N LEU A 57 -12.49 -7.25 6.24
CA LEU A 57 -12.62 -6.11 5.33
C LEU A 57 -12.65 -4.78 6.10
N ALA A 58 -13.45 -4.71 7.15
CA ALA A 58 -13.55 -3.51 7.98
C ALA A 58 -12.20 -3.17 8.61
N GLY A 59 -11.52 -4.18 9.17
CA GLY A 59 -10.20 -3.99 9.76
C GLY A 59 -9.16 -3.56 8.76
N LEU A 60 -9.22 -4.09 7.54
CA LEU A 60 -8.31 -3.68 6.46
C LEU A 60 -8.45 -2.19 6.17
N MET A 61 -9.69 -1.70 6.07
CA MET A 61 -9.94 -0.28 5.79
C MET A 61 -9.49 0.61 6.96
N VAL A 62 -9.72 0.17 8.20
CA VAL A 62 -9.27 0.93 9.38
C VAL A 62 -7.74 0.98 9.44
N PHE A 63 -7.07 -0.14 9.13
CA PHE A 63 -5.61 -0.18 9.05
C PHE A 63 -5.11 0.75 7.93
N ALA A 64 -5.76 0.73 6.77
CA ALA A 64 -5.44 1.61 5.66
C ALA A 64 -5.56 3.09 6.05
N LYS A 65 -6.57 3.43 6.85
CA LYS A 65 -6.74 4.80 7.35
C LYS A 65 -5.53 5.27 8.15
N LYS A 66 -5.03 4.43 9.06
CA LYS A 66 -3.83 4.77 9.85
C LYS A 66 -2.63 5.03 8.95
N VAL A 67 -2.44 4.17 7.97
CA VAL A 67 -1.31 4.30 7.03
C VAL A 67 -1.50 5.54 6.16
N ALA A 68 -2.71 5.80 5.67
CA ALA A 68 -3.00 6.98 4.85
C ALA A 68 -2.70 8.27 5.58
N LEU A 69 -3.05 8.38 6.87
CA LEU A 69 -2.76 9.56 7.66
C LEU A 69 -1.25 9.76 7.83
N ALA A 70 -0.50 8.67 7.98
CA ALA A 70 0.96 8.73 8.05
C ALA A 70 1.56 9.18 6.71
N VAL A 71 1.00 8.70 5.59
CA VAL A 71 1.44 9.12 4.25
C VAL A 71 1.21 10.62 4.06
N GLU A 72 0.05 11.15 4.45
CA GLU A 72 -0.25 12.58 4.36
C GLU A 72 0.77 13.44 5.09
N LYS A 73 1.25 12.98 6.23
CA LYS A 73 2.25 13.70 7.02
C LYS A 73 3.65 13.59 6.45
N SER A 74 3.89 12.59 5.63
CA SER A 74 5.24 12.26 5.13
C SER A 74 5.52 12.80 3.74
N VAL A 75 4.49 12.96 2.91
CA VAL A 75 4.62 13.33 1.50
C VAL A 75 3.71 14.51 1.20
N PRO A 76 4.22 15.59 0.55
CA PRO A 76 3.36 16.71 0.18
C PRO A 76 2.25 16.27 -0.78
N CYS A 77 1.00 16.45 -0.36
CA CYS A 77 -0.16 16.14 -1.20
C CYS A 77 -1.40 16.81 -0.63
N VAL A 78 -2.42 16.96 -1.47
CA VAL A 78 -3.70 17.51 -1.03
C VAL A 78 -4.42 16.49 -0.14
N ARG A 79 -4.42 15.22 -0.55
CA ARG A 79 -5.01 14.12 0.20
C ARG A 79 -4.53 12.79 -0.37
N VAL A 80 -4.86 11.70 0.32
CA VAL A 80 -4.56 10.35 -0.15
C VAL A 80 -5.81 9.75 -0.77
N GLY A 81 -5.68 9.25 -1.99
CA GLY A 81 -6.75 8.54 -2.68
C GLY A 81 -6.65 7.04 -2.48
N VAL A 82 -7.76 6.36 -2.68
CA VAL A 82 -7.88 4.90 -2.50
C VAL A 82 -8.36 4.27 -3.79
N ALA A 83 -7.71 3.19 -4.21
CA ALA A 83 -8.18 2.39 -5.33
C ALA A 83 -7.98 0.90 -5.03
N VAL A 84 -8.90 0.09 -5.53
CA VAL A 84 -8.80 -1.38 -5.48
C VAL A 84 -9.09 -1.88 -6.90
N ILE A 85 -8.15 -2.61 -7.48
CA ILE A 85 -8.28 -3.08 -8.87
C ILE A 85 -8.24 -4.61 -8.92
N GLY A 86 -7.12 -5.20 -8.52
CA GLY A 86 -7.02 -6.65 -8.36
C GLY A 86 -6.94 -7.44 -9.64
N LEU A 87 -6.45 -6.85 -10.72
CA LEU A 87 -6.35 -7.55 -12.01
C LEU A 87 -4.97 -8.19 -12.25
N GLU A 88 -3.97 -7.86 -11.45
CA GLU A 88 -2.61 -8.35 -11.67
C GLU A 88 -2.15 -9.37 -10.63
N VAL A 89 -2.29 -9.05 -9.33
CA VAL A 89 -1.84 -9.94 -8.26
C VAL A 89 -3.06 -10.57 -7.57
N PRO A 90 -3.13 -11.91 -7.49
CA PRO A 90 -4.29 -12.61 -6.90
C PRO A 90 -4.24 -12.59 -5.37
N HIS A 91 -4.19 -11.42 -4.79
CA HIS A 91 -4.17 -11.16 -3.36
C HIS A 91 -4.75 -9.77 -3.15
N ALA A 92 -5.88 -9.68 -2.49
CA ALA A 92 -6.61 -8.42 -2.30
C ALA A 92 -5.70 -7.34 -1.73
N HIS A 93 -5.76 -6.14 -2.29
CA HIS A 93 -4.93 -5.04 -1.82
C HIS A 93 -5.58 -3.69 -2.12
N ILE A 94 -5.34 -2.76 -1.21
CA ILE A 94 -5.76 -1.37 -1.35
C ILE A 94 -4.55 -0.54 -1.76
N HIS A 95 -4.71 0.27 -2.80
CA HIS A 95 -3.72 1.27 -3.17
C HIS A 95 -4.01 2.57 -2.45
N LEU A 96 -3.00 3.13 -1.77
CA LEU A 96 -3.05 4.46 -1.19
C LEU A 96 -2.12 5.33 -2.00
N VAL A 97 -2.67 6.34 -2.69
CA VAL A 97 -1.90 7.19 -3.61
C VAL A 97 -2.02 8.66 -3.21
N PRO A 98 -0.89 9.33 -2.93
CA PRO A 98 -0.92 10.77 -2.68
C PRO A 98 -1.43 11.50 -3.91
N LEU A 99 -2.42 12.38 -3.72
CA LEU A 99 -3.09 13.07 -4.83
C LEU A 99 -2.94 14.58 -4.73
N ASN A 100 -2.64 15.20 -5.87
CA ASN A 100 -2.76 16.64 -6.08
C ASN A 100 -3.74 16.92 -7.23
N HIS A 101 -3.90 15.96 -8.15
CA HIS A 101 -4.79 16.02 -9.30
C HIS A 101 -5.46 14.68 -9.51
N ILE A 102 -6.60 14.66 -10.20
CA ILE A 102 -7.36 13.43 -10.49
C ILE A 102 -6.49 12.40 -11.23
N GLU A 103 -5.69 12.86 -12.19
CA GLU A 103 -4.84 11.97 -13.00
C GLU A 103 -3.73 11.30 -12.20
N ASP A 104 -3.48 11.71 -10.97
CA ASP A 104 -2.43 11.09 -10.15
C ASP A 104 -2.77 9.64 -9.78
N ILE A 105 -4.04 9.25 -9.86
CA ILE A 105 -4.48 7.87 -9.57
C ILE A 105 -4.88 7.12 -10.85
N ASN A 106 -4.32 7.50 -11.99
CA ASN A 106 -4.56 6.82 -13.26
C ASN A 106 -3.52 5.73 -13.48
N PHE A 107 -3.95 4.46 -13.36
CA PHE A 107 -3.05 3.29 -13.43
C PHE A 107 -2.56 3.00 -14.85
N SER A 108 -3.08 3.70 -15.88
CA SER A 108 -2.55 3.59 -17.25
C SER A 108 -1.34 4.50 -17.49
N ARG A 109 -1.05 5.42 -16.58
CA ARG A 109 0.09 6.32 -16.72
C ARG A 109 1.41 5.57 -16.51
N PRO A 110 2.51 6.05 -17.10
CA PRO A 110 3.82 5.48 -16.82
C PRO A 110 4.13 5.54 -15.32
N LYS A 111 4.70 4.46 -14.81
CA LYS A 111 5.07 4.38 -13.39
C LYS A 111 6.41 5.05 -13.16
N LEU A 112 6.60 5.60 -11.96
CA LEU A 112 7.89 6.15 -11.54
C LEU A 112 8.86 5.00 -11.24
N LYS A 113 10.15 5.31 -11.23
CA LYS A 113 11.22 4.36 -10.89
C LYS A 113 12.16 5.02 -9.88
N PRO A 114 11.70 5.23 -8.65
CA PRO A 114 12.53 5.91 -7.64
C PRO A 114 13.74 5.06 -7.26
N GLU A 115 14.82 5.74 -6.84
CA GLU A 115 16.01 5.08 -6.36
C GLU A 115 15.75 4.38 -5.02
N LYS A 116 16.53 3.35 -4.73
CA LYS A 116 16.43 2.58 -3.50
C LYS A 116 16.50 3.47 -2.26
N GLU A 117 17.44 4.42 -2.25
CA GLU A 117 17.62 5.33 -1.12
C GLU A 117 16.40 6.20 -0.89
N GLU A 118 15.76 6.64 -1.96
CA GLU A 118 14.54 7.43 -1.88
C GLU A 118 13.39 6.61 -1.30
N LEU A 119 13.22 5.38 -1.76
CA LEU A 119 12.20 4.47 -1.22
C LEU A 119 12.43 4.21 0.27
N GLU A 120 13.68 3.99 0.68
CA GLU A 120 14.02 3.78 2.08
C GLU A 120 13.66 5.00 2.94
N GLN A 121 13.95 6.22 2.44
CA GLN A 121 13.64 7.45 3.14
C GLN A 121 12.13 7.67 3.27
N ILE A 122 11.38 7.40 2.21
CA ILE A 122 9.92 7.53 2.23
C ILE A 122 9.32 6.54 3.23
N ALA A 123 9.74 5.29 3.19
CA ALA A 123 9.24 4.27 4.11
C ALA A 123 9.55 4.64 5.56
N LEU A 124 10.76 5.14 5.83
CA LEU A 124 11.15 5.58 7.17
C LEU A 124 10.27 6.74 7.64
N ALA A 125 10.04 7.73 6.79
CA ALA A 125 9.21 8.88 7.13
C ALA A 125 7.78 8.43 7.48
N ILE A 126 7.21 7.54 6.70
CA ILE A 126 5.85 7.03 6.96
C ILE A 126 5.82 6.27 8.29
N ARG A 127 6.80 5.38 8.54
CA ARG A 127 6.87 4.66 9.82
C ARG A 127 6.96 5.61 11.00
N ASN A 128 7.74 6.68 10.88
CA ASN A 128 7.92 7.66 11.95
C ASN A 128 6.66 8.50 12.20
N ASN A 129 5.75 8.56 11.25
CA ASN A 129 4.49 9.31 11.36
C ASN A 129 3.28 8.44 11.71
N LEU A 130 3.47 7.15 11.92
CA LEU A 130 2.40 6.28 12.40
C LEU A 130 2.06 6.63 13.85
N SER A 131 0.77 6.63 14.16
CA SER A 131 0.28 6.93 15.52
C SER A 131 0.05 5.65 16.29
#